data_74a2b2b3aad294b0ad3826ea81d7baba
#
_entry.id   74a2b2b3aad294b0ad3826ea81d7baba
#
_cell.length_a   1.000
_cell.length_b   1.000
_cell.length_c   1.000
_cell.angle_alpha   90.00
_cell.angle_beta   90.00
_cell.angle_gamma   90.00
#
_symmetry.space_group_name_H-M   'P 1'
#
loop_
_entity.id
_entity.type
_entity.pdbx_description
1 polymer ?
#
loop_
_entity_poly.entity_id
_entity_poly.type
_entity_poly.pdbx_seq_one_letter_code
_entity_poly.pdbx_strand_id
1 'polypeptide(L)'
;MKNVTFIIWAFVVLCAGCSSSTSVVQDEVSMTKKQLADKVKGGWAAKTIGCTYGGPVEFLHNGTMIQDYTPIKWSKDRVKYYYDTFPGLYDDIYVDIVFVNVFDRLGLEAPADSFAVSFADAGFPLWHANQVAKYNIKQGIMPPMSGHWLNNPHADDIDYQIEADFAGLMSPGMPNTASEISDKIGHIFTYGDGWYGGVYVGALYSMAFVSDDMEYVVEEALNTIPEQSDFYACIKDVIGWYRQYPDDWKQTWFECQKKWTSEVGCPDGVFVPFNIDAKINSAYVAIGLLYGKKDFYQTIDISARCGQDSDCNAATAAGILGTMLGYSNIPELWKESLYEVEDIPFAYTEVSLNKLYELSLKQALQVIEQEGGSVQGEQVVIKTQQPVAVKYEKAFEGHYPAEKKAVNLLLQDATEFMFDGN
;
A
#
# COMPACT_ATOMS: atom_id res chain seq x y z
N MET A 1 -4.41 -75.54 -39.93
CA MET A 1 -3.82 -74.94 -38.72
C MET A 1 -3.34 -73.52 -39.10
N LYS A 2 -4.11 -72.50 -38.74
CA LYS A 2 -3.80 -71.10 -39.10
C LYS A 2 -3.37 -70.41 -37.82
N ASN A 3 -2.12 -69.94 -37.81
CA ASN A 3 -1.58 -69.14 -36.64
C ASN A 3 -2.16 -67.73 -36.71
N VAL A 4 -2.79 -67.30 -35.62
CA VAL A 4 -3.26 -65.92 -35.42
C VAL A 4 -2.26 -65.23 -34.46
N THR A 5 -1.51 -64.25 -34.99
CA THR A 5 -0.59 -63.46 -34.21
C THR A 5 -1.36 -62.25 -33.62
N PHE A 6 -1.48 -62.15 -32.30
CA PHE A 6 -2.02 -61.01 -31.59
C PHE A 6 -0.92 -59.94 -31.44
N ILE A 7 -1.14 -58.78 -32.02
CA ILE A 7 -0.32 -57.58 -31.78
C ILE A 7 -0.97 -56.79 -30.65
N ILE A 8 -0.26 -56.74 -29.51
CA ILE A 8 -0.65 -55.90 -28.35
C ILE A 8 -0.08 -54.48 -28.61
N TRP A 9 -0.96 -53.51 -28.77
CA TRP A 9 -0.60 -52.10 -28.75
C TRP A 9 -0.56 -51.62 -27.32
N ALA A 10 0.63 -51.31 -26.82
CA ALA A 10 0.81 -50.63 -25.53
C ALA A 10 0.57 -49.13 -25.75
N PHE A 11 -0.51 -48.61 -25.17
CA PHE A 11 -0.74 -47.19 -25.05
C PHE A 11 0.14 -46.66 -23.93
N VAL A 12 1.18 -45.91 -24.27
CA VAL A 12 1.93 -45.08 -23.29
C VAL A 12 1.13 -43.81 -23.08
N VAL A 13 0.46 -43.71 -21.94
CA VAL A 13 -0.14 -42.46 -21.49
C VAL A 13 0.99 -41.59 -20.92
N LEU A 14 1.43 -40.61 -21.68
CA LEU A 14 2.26 -39.52 -21.19
C LEU A 14 1.38 -38.65 -20.27
N CYS A 15 1.47 -38.86 -18.98
CA CYS A 15 1.02 -37.86 -17.99
C CYS A 15 1.97 -36.66 -18.10
N ALA A 16 1.53 -35.59 -18.77
CA ALA A 16 2.14 -34.30 -18.62
C ALA A 16 1.87 -33.83 -17.17
N GLY A 17 2.84 -34.05 -16.30
CA GLY A 17 2.84 -33.47 -14.98
C GLY A 17 2.96 -31.95 -15.12
N CYS A 18 1.90 -31.22 -14.79
CA CYS A 18 2.02 -29.83 -14.42
C CYS A 18 2.91 -29.77 -13.18
N SER A 19 4.20 -29.46 -13.36
CA SER A 19 5.04 -29.02 -12.28
C SER A 19 4.57 -27.61 -11.90
N SER A 20 3.73 -27.50 -10.85
CA SER A 20 3.62 -26.28 -10.09
C SER A 20 5.03 -25.99 -9.55
N SER A 21 5.70 -24.99 -10.11
CA SER A 21 6.90 -24.43 -9.52
C SER A 21 6.46 -23.72 -8.23
N THR A 22 6.48 -24.42 -7.10
CA THR A 22 6.55 -23.76 -5.80
C THR A 22 7.86 -22.98 -5.82
N SER A 23 7.76 -21.67 -5.93
CA SER A 23 8.89 -20.76 -5.72
C SER A 23 9.32 -20.92 -4.27
N VAL A 24 10.36 -21.72 -4.04
CA VAL A 24 10.99 -21.82 -2.72
C VAL A 24 11.62 -20.46 -2.47
N VAL A 25 11.11 -19.70 -1.50
CA VAL A 25 11.77 -18.49 -1.03
C VAL A 25 13.17 -18.89 -0.61
N GLN A 26 14.17 -18.28 -1.20
CA GLN A 26 15.56 -18.50 -0.83
C GLN A 26 15.77 -17.86 0.54
N ASP A 27 16.43 -18.54 1.46
CA ASP A 27 16.75 -18.01 2.81
C ASP A 27 17.64 -16.74 2.74
N GLU A 28 18.27 -16.50 1.60
CA GLU A 28 19.13 -15.36 1.32
C GLU A 28 19.00 -14.90 -0.12
N VAL A 29 19.00 -13.58 -0.33
CA VAL A 29 19.12 -12.94 -1.65
C VAL A 29 20.31 -12.02 -1.67
N SER A 30 21.11 -12.12 -2.72
CA SER A 30 22.27 -11.25 -2.93
C SER A 30 22.02 -10.28 -4.08
N MET A 31 22.36 -9.00 -3.86
CA MET A 31 22.35 -7.99 -4.90
C MET A 31 23.49 -6.99 -4.69
N THR A 32 23.76 -6.15 -5.68
CA THR A 32 24.69 -5.04 -5.50
C THR A 32 24.02 -3.87 -4.77
N LYS A 33 24.80 -3.08 -4.04
CA LYS A 33 24.33 -1.83 -3.42
C LYS A 33 23.69 -0.90 -4.46
N LYS A 34 24.24 -0.88 -5.68
CA LYS A 34 23.67 -0.13 -6.81
C LYS A 34 22.27 -0.64 -7.19
N GLN A 35 22.06 -1.96 -7.25
CA GLN A 35 20.73 -2.53 -7.53
C GLN A 35 19.73 -2.22 -6.41
N LEU A 36 20.15 -2.31 -5.15
CA LEU A 36 19.32 -1.93 -4.01
C LEU A 36 18.92 -0.45 -4.09
N ALA A 37 19.89 0.43 -4.35
CA ALA A 37 19.63 1.86 -4.52
C ALA A 37 18.69 2.17 -5.69
N ASP A 38 18.83 1.45 -6.81
CA ASP A 38 17.96 1.57 -7.98
C ASP A 38 16.51 1.18 -7.65
N LYS A 39 16.34 0.12 -6.86
CA LYS A 39 15.01 -0.33 -6.40
C LYS A 39 14.37 0.64 -5.39
N VAL A 40 15.12 1.13 -4.41
CA VAL A 40 14.65 2.16 -3.47
C VAL A 40 14.25 3.44 -4.22
N LYS A 41 15.09 3.89 -5.14
CA LYS A 41 14.78 5.04 -6.01
C LYS A 41 13.53 4.78 -6.86
N GLY A 42 13.41 3.56 -7.39
CA GLY A 42 12.24 3.12 -8.17
C GLY A 42 10.93 3.24 -7.39
N GLY A 43 10.93 2.83 -6.14
CA GLY A 43 9.75 2.92 -5.25
C GLY A 43 9.27 4.37 -5.08
N TRP A 44 10.10 5.25 -4.57
CA TRP A 44 9.72 6.65 -4.32
C TRP A 44 9.40 7.44 -5.59
N ALA A 45 10.19 7.24 -6.64
CA ALA A 45 9.96 7.90 -7.92
C ALA A 45 8.62 7.49 -8.54
N ALA A 46 8.34 6.19 -8.55
CA ALA A 46 7.09 5.67 -9.08
C ALA A 46 5.88 6.07 -8.23
N LYS A 47 6.00 6.07 -6.88
CA LYS A 47 4.97 6.59 -5.98
C LYS A 47 4.61 8.03 -6.35
N THR A 48 5.58 8.92 -6.48
CA THR A 48 5.38 10.32 -6.88
C THR A 48 4.69 10.45 -8.25
N ILE A 49 5.06 9.60 -9.21
CA ILE A 49 4.43 9.57 -10.54
C ILE A 49 2.98 9.10 -10.43
N GLY A 50 2.72 8.02 -9.70
CA GLY A 50 1.38 7.45 -9.51
C GLY A 50 0.42 8.41 -8.85
N CYS A 51 0.84 9.07 -7.76
CA CYS A 51 0.11 10.12 -7.06
C CYS A 51 -0.26 11.26 -8.03
N THR A 52 0.72 11.77 -8.77
CA THR A 52 0.49 12.83 -9.78
C THR A 52 -0.45 12.39 -10.91
N TYR A 53 -0.42 11.11 -11.30
CA TYR A 53 -1.28 10.57 -12.35
C TYR A 53 -2.74 10.50 -11.91
N GLY A 54 -3.01 9.99 -10.71
CA GLY A 54 -4.36 9.85 -10.16
C GLY A 54 -4.99 11.16 -9.69
N GLY A 55 -4.18 12.13 -9.23
CA GLY A 55 -4.63 13.37 -8.61
C GLY A 55 -5.72 14.16 -9.38
N PRO A 56 -5.70 14.25 -10.73
CA PRO A 56 -6.77 14.95 -11.47
C PRO A 56 -8.15 14.32 -11.35
N VAL A 57 -8.25 13.08 -10.89
CA VAL A 57 -9.49 12.30 -10.83
C VAL A 57 -9.83 11.80 -9.43
N GLU A 58 -9.00 12.15 -8.45
CA GLU A 58 -9.19 11.86 -7.03
C GLU A 58 -10.62 12.26 -6.60
N PHE A 59 -11.33 11.32 -5.99
CA PHE A 59 -12.72 11.47 -5.50
C PHE A 59 -13.76 12.00 -6.50
N LEU A 60 -13.44 12.07 -7.80
CA LEU A 60 -14.44 12.44 -8.82
C LEU A 60 -15.33 11.26 -9.24
N HIS A 61 -14.91 10.03 -8.95
CA HIS A 61 -15.56 8.79 -9.32
C HIS A 61 -15.78 7.89 -8.09
N ASN A 62 -16.62 8.36 -7.16
CA ASN A 62 -16.92 7.62 -5.94
C ASN A 62 -18.04 6.60 -6.22
N GLY A 63 -17.81 5.34 -5.82
CA GLY A 63 -18.74 4.23 -6.05
C GLY A 63 -18.90 3.81 -7.52
N THR A 64 -18.03 4.30 -8.41
CA THR A 64 -18.00 3.93 -9.83
C THR A 64 -16.57 3.93 -10.36
N MET A 65 -16.29 3.08 -11.36
CA MET A 65 -15.00 3.11 -12.04
C MET A 65 -14.92 4.27 -13.05
N ILE A 66 -13.70 4.73 -13.33
CA ILE A 66 -13.45 5.67 -14.42
C ILE A 66 -13.48 4.91 -15.74
N GLN A 67 -14.39 5.29 -16.63
CA GLN A 67 -14.59 4.61 -17.90
C GLN A 67 -13.41 4.85 -18.88
N ASP A 68 -13.17 3.91 -19.81
CA ASP A 68 -12.06 3.96 -20.76
C ASP A 68 -12.07 5.21 -21.64
N TYR A 69 -13.25 5.76 -21.94
CA TYR A 69 -13.41 6.98 -22.72
C TYR A 69 -13.07 8.27 -21.93
N THR A 70 -12.89 8.18 -20.62
CA THR A 70 -12.48 9.32 -19.78
C THR A 70 -10.95 9.39 -19.77
N PRO A 71 -10.34 10.41 -20.36
CA PRO A 71 -8.88 10.50 -20.41
C PRO A 71 -8.30 10.95 -19.07
N ILE A 72 -7.35 10.20 -18.55
CA ILE A 72 -6.44 10.66 -17.49
C ILE A 72 -5.18 11.15 -18.21
N LYS A 73 -4.96 12.48 -18.19
CA LYS A 73 -3.93 13.12 -19.00
C LYS A 73 -2.59 13.12 -18.27
N TRP A 74 -1.54 12.78 -19.00
CA TRP A 74 -0.14 12.88 -18.55
C TRP A 74 0.66 13.86 -19.42
N SER A 75 1.60 14.57 -18.81
CA SER A 75 2.62 15.35 -19.50
C SER A 75 3.87 15.41 -18.62
N LYS A 76 5.03 15.68 -19.25
CA LYS A 76 6.30 15.80 -18.54
C LYS A 76 6.33 16.89 -17.47
N ASP A 77 5.49 17.93 -17.60
CA ASP A 77 5.44 19.05 -16.65
C ASP A 77 4.46 18.80 -15.49
N ARG A 78 3.81 17.63 -15.45
CA ARG A 78 2.69 17.38 -14.53
C ARG A 78 3.13 17.37 -13.06
N VAL A 79 4.24 16.69 -12.74
CA VAL A 79 4.77 16.67 -11.37
C VAL A 79 5.14 18.09 -10.92
N LYS A 80 5.89 18.83 -11.76
CA LYS A 80 6.25 20.22 -11.44
C LYS A 80 5.02 21.12 -11.26
N TYR A 81 4.00 20.93 -12.09
CA TYR A 81 2.74 21.67 -11.95
C TYR A 81 2.11 21.46 -10.56
N TYR A 82 2.00 20.22 -10.06
CA TYR A 82 1.42 19.97 -8.74
C TYR A 82 2.32 20.43 -7.61
N TYR A 83 3.64 20.27 -7.71
CA TYR A 83 4.57 20.86 -6.75
C TYR A 83 4.35 22.37 -6.56
N ASP A 84 4.07 23.08 -7.65
CA ASP A 84 3.92 24.55 -7.62
C ASP A 84 2.51 25.01 -7.24
N THR A 85 1.46 24.23 -7.59
CA THR A 85 0.07 24.72 -7.52
C THR A 85 -0.81 24.00 -6.50
N PHE A 86 -0.54 22.75 -6.22
CA PHE A 86 -1.30 21.94 -5.27
C PHE A 86 -0.40 20.93 -4.54
N PRO A 87 0.58 21.41 -3.75
CA PRO A 87 1.54 20.52 -3.08
C PRO A 87 0.91 19.62 -2.03
N GLY A 88 -0.31 19.88 -1.58
CA GLY A 88 -1.08 19.02 -0.68
C GLY A 88 -1.44 17.66 -1.27
N LEU A 89 -1.34 17.50 -2.61
CA LEU A 89 -1.53 16.23 -3.29
C LEU A 89 -0.57 15.13 -2.82
N TYR A 90 0.60 15.50 -2.31
CA TYR A 90 1.66 14.56 -1.90
C TYR A 90 1.63 14.25 -0.40
N ASP A 91 0.44 14.20 0.21
CA ASP A 91 0.28 13.89 1.64
C ASP A 91 0.80 12.48 1.98
N ASP A 92 0.58 11.52 1.11
CA ASP A 92 1.12 10.17 1.18
C ASP A 92 2.67 10.12 1.21
N ILE A 93 3.36 11.18 0.76
CA ILE A 93 4.83 11.25 0.75
C ILE A 93 5.38 12.11 1.88
N TYR A 94 4.80 13.31 2.14
CA TYR A 94 5.37 14.17 3.19
C TYR A 94 5.13 13.64 4.60
N VAL A 95 4.10 12.80 4.82
CA VAL A 95 3.93 12.10 6.09
C VAL A 95 4.97 11.00 6.26
N ASP A 96 5.20 10.17 5.23
CA ASP A 96 6.31 9.21 5.20
C ASP A 96 7.66 9.86 5.55
N ILE A 97 7.93 11.05 5.00
CA ILE A 97 9.16 11.81 5.25
C ILE A 97 9.33 12.13 6.75
N VAL A 98 8.26 12.39 7.49
CA VAL A 98 8.36 12.61 8.94
C VAL A 98 8.98 11.41 9.62
N PHE A 99 8.53 10.20 9.28
CA PHE A 99 9.00 8.96 9.89
C PHE A 99 10.43 8.63 9.47
N VAL A 100 10.74 8.78 8.19
CA VAL A 100 12.11 8.66 7.66
C VAL A 100 13.08 9.59 8.40
N ASN A 101 12.68 10.84 8.66
CA ASN A 101 13.48 11.81 9.39
C ASN A 101 13.65 11.45 10.87
N VAL A 102 12.65 10.85 11.52
CA VAL A 102 12.78 10.37 12.90
C VAL A 102 13.81 9.26 12.97
N PHE A 103 13.74 8.29 12.07
CA PHE A 103 14.76 7.23 11.96
C PHE A 103 16.15 7.76 11.67
N ASP A 104 16.29 8.79 10.82
CA ASP A 104 17.60 9.38 10.52
C ASP A 104 18.24 10.06 11.75
N ARG A 105 17.42 10.76 12.56
CA ARG A 105 17.87 11.49 13.74
C ARG A 105 18.10 10.61 14.96
N LEU A 106 17.24 9.62 15.20
CA LEU A 106 17.19 8.86 16.45
C LEU A 106 17.61 7.38 16.29
N GLY A 107 17.79 6.91 15.03
CA GLY A 107 18.12 5.53 14.73
C GLY A 107 16.92 4.59 14.72
N LEU A 108 17.19 3.30 14.42
CA LEU A 108 16.15 2.29 14.24
C LEU A 108 15.36 1.99 15.54
N GLU A 109 15.99 2.21 16.69
CA GLU A 109 15.39 2.00 18.02
C GLU A 109 14.58 3.19 18.53
N ALA A 110 14.28 4.18 17.67
CA ALA A 110 13.48 5.34 18.05
C ALA A 110 12.14 4.89 18.66
N PRO A 111 11.74 5.46 19.83
CA PRO A 111 10.50 5.09 20.48
C PRO A 111 9.28 5.62 19.74
N ALA A 112 8.14 4.91 19.82
CA ALA A 112 6.88 5.25 19.16
C ALA A 112 6.45 6.71 19.42
N ASP A 113 6.61 7.20 20.63
CA ASP A 113 6.25 8.58 21.01
C ASP A 113 7.00 9.64 20.18
N SER A 114 8.24 9.36 19.77
CA SER A 114 9.02 10.29 18.94
C SER A 114 8.42 10.48 17.56
N PHE A 115 7.86 9.44 16.98
CA PHE A 115 7.14 9.48 15.70
C PHE A 115 5.83 10.24 15.86
N ALA A 116 5.05 9.91 16.89
CA ALA A 116 3.77 10.56 17.18
C ALA A 116 3.93 12.08 17.42
N VAL A 117 4.91 12.49 18.22
CA VAL A 117 5.18 13.91 18.48
C VAL A 117 5.65 14.62 17.21
N SER A 118 6.58 14.02 16.45
CA SER A 118 7.08 14.61 15.20
C SER A 118 5.95 14.77 14.17
N PHE A 119 5.06 13.78 14.04
CA PHE A 119 3.87 13.84 13.20
C PHE A 119 2.92 14.96 13.66
N ALA A 120 2.58 15.02 14.96
CA ALA A 120 1.67 16.02 15.49
C ALA A 120 2.21 17.45 15.41
N ASP A 121 3.54 17.64 15.39
CA ASP A 121 4.21 18.94 15.27
C ASP A 121 4.38 19.40 13.83
N ALA A 122 4.20 18.50 12.84
CA ALA A 122 4.33 18.83 11.43
C ALA A 122 3.30 19.89 10.98
N GLY A 123 3.73 20.75 10.06
CA GLY A 123 2.97 21.94 9.63
C GLY A 123 2.05 21.71 8.44
N PHE A 124 1.96 20.48 7.91
CA PHE A 124 1.14 20.16 6.75
C PHE A 124 -0.35 19.99 7.11
N PRO A 125 -1.27 20.17 6.13
CA PRO A 125 -2.68 19.85 6.31
C PRO A 125 -2.85 18.33 6.48
N LEU A 126 -3.90 17.96 7.22
CA LEU A 126 -4.26 16.57 7.51
C LEU A 126 -5.77 16.41 7.43
N TRP A 127 -6.20 15.21 7.11
CA TRP A 127 -7.61 14.83 7.01
C TRP A 127 -7.86 13.54 7.83
N HIS A 128 -9.11 13.18 8.01
CA HIS A 128 -9.56 11.87 8.50
C HIS A 128 -8.81 11.36 9.74
N ALA A 129 -8.28 10.15 9.68
CA ALA A 129 -7.57 9.53 10.79
C ALA A 129 -6.34 10.33 11.23
N ASN A 130 -5.61 10.89 10.30
CA ASN A 130 -4.44 11.74 10.55
C ASN A 130 -4.81 13.01 11.34
N GLN A 131 -5.88 13.70 10.96
CA GLN A 131 -6.33 14.91 11.64
C GLN A 131 -6.76 14.61 13.07
N VAL A 132 -7.54 13.54 13.28
CA VAL A 132 -7.99 13.13 14.62
C VAL A 132 -6.81 12.67 15.48
N ALA A 133 -5.87 11.90 14.91
CA ALA A 133 -4.67 11.47 15.62
C ALA A 133 -3.83 12.65 16.10
N LYS A 134 -3.60 13.64 15.24
CA LYS A 134 -2.90 14.88 15.62
C LYS A 134 -3.59 15.58 16.78
N TYR A 135 -4.92 15.68 16.73
CA TYR A 135 -5.71 16.26 17.83
C TYR A 135 -5.54 15.44 19.12
N ASN A 136 -5.68 14.13 19.05
CA ASN A 136 -5.54 13.21 20.19
C ASN A 136 -4.16 13.34 20.86
N ILE A 137 -3.09 13.32 20.06
CA ILE A 137 -1.71 13.45 20.57
C ILE A 137 -1.52 14.81 21.27
N LYS A 138 -2.05 15.90 20.70
CA LYS A 138 -2.00 17.23 21.30
C LYS A 138 -2.80 17.32 22.61
N GLN A 139 -3.77 16.42 22.84
CA GLN A 139 -4.50 16.27 24.11
C GLN A 139 -3.84 15.25 25.06
N GLY A 140 -2.69 14.68 24.71
CA GLY A 140 -1.97 13.70 25.52
C GLY A 140 -2.45 12.25 25.36
N ILE A 141 -3.32 11.98 24.38
CA ILE A 141 -3.72 10.62 24.01
C ILE A 141 -2.69 10.08 23.01
N MET A 142 -1.74 9.30 23.52
CA MET A 142 -0.61 8.77 22.75
C MET A 142 -0.93 7.41 22.09
N PRO A 143 -0.12 6.97 21.09
CA PRO A 143 -0.26 5.62 20.53
C PRO A 143 -0.18 4.51 21.61
N PRO A 144 -0.91 3.42 21.47
CA PRO A 144 -1.80 3.09 20.36
C PRO A 144 -3.20 3.72 20.47
N MET A 145 -3.49 4.41 21.56
CA MET A 145 -4.83 4.95 21.84
C MET A 145 -5.22 6.13 20.95
N SER A 146 -4.26 6.86 20.38
CA SER A 146 -4.53 7.95 19.43
C SER A 146 -5.17 7.46 18.13
N GLY A 147 -4.78 6.28 17.65
CA GLY A 147 -5.32 5.64 16.45
C GLY A 147 -6.45 4.64 16.74
N HIS A 148 -6.65 4.25 17.99
CA HIS A 148 -7.65 3.25 18.34
C HIS A 148 -9.08 3.78 18.10
N TRP A 149 -9.98 2.98 17.54
CA TRP A 149 -11.34 3.36 17.14
C TRP A 149 -12.20 3.96 18.29
N LEU A 150 -11.86 3.73 19.55
CA LEU A 150 -12.50 4.42 20.68
C LEU A 150 -12.22 5.94 20.72
N ASN A 151 -11.09 6.38 20.18
CA ASN A 151 -10.66 7.78 20.18
C ASN A 151 -10.53 8.34 18.76
N ASN A 152 -10.51 7.49 17.74
CA ASN A 152 -10.41 7.87 16.33
C ASN A 152 -11.50 7.15 15.53
N PRO A 153 -12.60 7.84 15.15
CA PRO A 153 -13.67 7.26 14.39
C PRO A 153 -13.25 6.86 12.95
N HIS A 154 -12.09 7.32 12.51
CA HIS A 154 -11.47 7.05 11.23
C HIS A 154 -10.41 5.94 11.30
N ALA A 155 -10.40 5.11 12.34
CA ALA A 155 -9.37 4.09 12.55
C ALA A 155 -9.24 3.08 11.40
N ASP A 156 -10.32 2.86 10.63
CA ASP A 156 -10.37 1.94 9.48
C ASP A 156 -10.01 2.63 8.14
N ASP A 157 -9.70 3.93 8.17
CA ASP A 157 -9.36 4.69 6.98
C ASP A 157 -7.99 4.31 6.39
N ILE A 158 -7.77 4.75 5.17
CA ILE A 158 -6.61 4.47 4.32
C ILE A 158 -5.30 5.12 4.83
N ASP A 159 -5.34 6.07 5.78
CA ASP A 159 -4.20 6.92 6.12
C ASP A 159 -2.89 6.15 6.34
N TYR A 160 -2.87 5.10 7.16
CA TYR A 160 -1.62 4.32 7.32
C TYR A 160 -1.29 3.45 6.09
N GLN A 161 -2.27 3.01 5.34
CA GLN A 161 -2.02 2.27 4.10
C GLN A 161 -1.17 3.09 3.12
N ILE A 162 -1.46 4.38 2.96
CA ILE A 162 -0.77 5.27 2.03
C ILE A 162 0.57 5.80 2.58
N GLU A 163 0.82 5.61 3.86
CA GLU A 163 1.96 6.15 4.61
C GLU A 163 2.85 5.04 5.20
N ALA A 164 2.78 3.82 4.67
CA ALA A 164 3.56 2.67 5.14
C ALA A 164 4.69 2.26 4.17
N ASP A 165 4.84 2.96 3.07
CA ASP A 165 5.80 2.63 2.01
C ASP A 165 7.24 2.62 2.54
N PHE A 166 7.59 3.59 3.40
CA PHE A 166 8.90 3.66 4.03
C PHE A 166 9.25 2.38 4.81
N ALA A 167 8.26 1.75 5.48
CA ALA A 167 8.48 0.54 6.27
C ALA A 167 8.91 -0.63 5.39
N GLY A 168 8.28 -0.79 4.23
CA GLY A 168 8.66 -1.79 3.24
C GLY A 168 9.96 -1.44 2.52
N LEU A 169 10.15 -0.18 2.15
CA LEU A 169 11.35 0.30 1.45
C LEU A 169 12.63 0.20 2.31
N MET A 170 12.52 0.29 3.63
CA MET A 170 13.65 0.08 4.53
C MET A 170 13.82 -1.37 4.98
N SER A 171 12.93 -2.29 4.57
CA SER A 171 12.94 -3.71 4.96
C SER A 171 12.97 -4.66 3.74
N PRO A 172 13.95 -4.57 2.82
CA PRO A 172 14.01 -5.36 1.60
C PRO A 172 13.98 -6.86 1.87
N GLY A 173 12.97 -7.61 1.38
CA GLY A 173 12.83 -9.04 1.57
C GLY A 173 12.50 -9.48 3.01
N MET A 174 12.16 -8.54 3.89
CA MET A 174 11.92 -8.77 5.31
C MET A 174 10.53 -8.26 5.74
N PRO A 175 9.45 -8.91 5.27
CA PRO A 175 8.07 -8.47 5.52
C PRO A 175 7.68 -8.42 7.00
N ASN A 176 8.25 -9.29 7.85
CA ASN A 176 7.96 -9.27 9.29
C ASN A 176 8.62 -8.06 9.98
N THR A 177 9.82 -7.68 9.56
CA THR A 177 10.48 -6.45 10.02
C THR A 177 9.69 -5.21 9.60
N ALA A 178 9.15 -5.18 8.36
CA ALA A 178 8.22 -4.13 7.93
C ALA A 178 6.96 -4.09 8.81
N SER A 179 6.42 -5.24 9.20
CA SER A 179 5.28 -5.35 10.12
C SER A 179 5.60 -4.83 11.52
N GLU A 180 6.79 -5.09 12.06
CA GLU A 180 7.24 -4.58 13.37
C GLU A 180 7.38 -3.04 13.35
N ILE A 181 7.89 -2.47 12.25
CA ILE A 181 7.94 -1.02 12.05
C ILE A 181 6.51 -0.46 11.98
N SER A 182 5.62 -1.15 11.27
CA SER A 182 4.21 -0.79 11.16
C SER A 182 3.47 -0.86 12.49
N ASP A 183 3.79 -1.82 13.37
CA ASP A 183 3.22 -1.90 14.72
C ASP A 183 3.62 -0.68 15.57
N LYS A 184 4.87 -0.24 15.43
CA LYS A 184 5.41 0.92 16.15
C LYS A 184 4.75 2.25 15.73
N ILE A 185 4.41 2.41 14.45
CA ILE A 185 4.06 3.70 13.86
C ILE A 185 2.58 3.79 13.45
N GLY A 186 2.02 2.74 12.86
CA GLY A 186 0.67 2.79 12.29
C GLY A 186 -0.43 3.05 13.32
N HIS A 187 -0.21 2.64 14.56
CA HIS A 187 -1.14 2.91 15.67
C HIS A 187 -1.15 4.38 16.13
N ILE A 188 -0.36 5.25 15.51
CA ILE A 188 -0.50 6.69 15.70
C ILE A 188 -1.89 7.15 15.28
N PHE A 189 -2.39 6.63 14.13
CA PHE A 189 -3.64 7.11 13.51
C PHE A 189 -4.64 6.03 13.12
N THR A 190 -4.27 4.75 13.00
CA THR A 190 -5.18 3.67 12.58
C THR A 190 -5.14 2.47 13.53
N TYR A 191 -6.15 1.60 13.42
CA TYR A 191 -6.28 0.37 14.19
C TYR A 191 -7.10 -0.67 13.39
N GLY A 192 -6.88 -1.97 13.62
CA GLY A 192 -7.61 -3.01 12.91
C GLY A 192 -7.36 -2.97 11.41
N ASP A 193 -8.42 -2.92 10.60
CA ASP A 193 -8.33 -2.99 9.14
C ASP A 193 -7.56 -1.81 8.52
N GLY A 194 -7.64 -0.60 9.11
CA GLY A 194 -6.84 0.55 8.67
C GLY A 194 -5.33 0.32 8.89
N TRP A 195 -4.96 -0.26 10.04
CA TRP A 195 -3.58 -0.64 10.30
C TRP A 195 -3.11 -1.81 9.42
N TYR A 196 -3.97 -2.81 9.18
CA TYR A 196 -3.65 -3.92 8.28
C TYR A 196 -3.34 -3.44 6.87
N GLY A 197 -3.99 -2.36 6.41
CA GLY A 197 -3.67 -1.74 5.12
C GLY A 197 -2.20 -1.39 5.00
N GLY A 198 -1.64 -0.72 6.00
CA GLY A 198 -0.21 -0.37 6.02
C GLY A 198 0.72 -1.58 6.21
N VAL A 199 0.34 -2.55 7.06
CA VAL A 199 1.09 -3.81 7.20
C VAL A 199 1.20 -4.54 5.85
N TYR A 200 0.08 -4.63 5.13
CA TYR A 200 0.04 -5.27 3.82
C TYR A 200 0.89 -4.51 2.78
N VAL A 201 0.77 -3.19 2.71
CA VAL A 201 1.57 -2.36 1.80
C VAL A 201 3.06 -2.47 2.11
N GLY A 202 3.46 -2.39 3.38
CA GLY A 202 4.85 -2.60 3.79
C GLY A 202 5.39 -3.97 3.37
N ALA A 203 4.58 -5.04 3.48
CA ALA A 203 4.94 -6.37 3.02
C ALA A 203 5.06 -6.45 1.49
N LEU A 204 4.14 -5.82 0.74
CA LEU A 204 4.19 -5.74 -0.72
C LEU A 204 5.50 -5.10 -1.21
N TYR A 205 5.87 -3.94 -0.66
CA TYR A 205 7.14 -3.28 -0.98
C TYR A 205 8.34 -4.14 -0.61
N SER A 206 8.35 -4.70 0.61
CA SER A 206 9.43 -5.57 1.08
C SER A 206 9.68 -6.73 0.12
N MET A 207 8.64 -7.42 -0.30
CA MET A 207 8.74 -8.59 -1.18
C MET A 207 9.07 -8.21 -2.63
N ALA A 208 8.68 -7.02 -3.10
CA ALA A 208 9.01 -6.51 -4.43
C ALA A 208 10.53 -6.31 -4.66
N PHE A 209 11.32 -6.22 -3.59
CA PHE A 209 12.79 -6.18 -3.72
C PHE A 209 13.38 -7.50 -4.20
N VAL A 210 12.77 -8.63 -3.85
CA VAL A 210 13.38 -9.97 -3.97
C VAL A 210 12.60 -10.91 -4.88
N SER A 211 11.47 -10.47 -5.41
CA SER A 211 10.67 -11.21 -6.39
C SER A 211 10.41 -10.37 -7.64
N ASP A 212 10.26 -11.03 -8.78
CA ASP A 212 9.81 -10.45 -10.05
C ASP A 212 8.42 -11.00 -10.48
N ASP A 213 7.78 -11.76 -9.61
CA ASP A 213 6.43 -12.31 -9.77
C ASP A 213 5.42 -11.51 -8.93
N MET A 214 4.62 -10.66 -9.59
CA MET A 214 3.69 -9.77 -8.92
C MET A 214 2.51 -10.53 -8.30
N GLU A 215 2.03 -11.61 -8.92
CA GLU A 215 0.97 -12.44 -8.36
C GLU A 215 1.43 -13.07 -7.05
N TYR A 216 2.64 -13.64 -7.04
CA TYR A 216 3.30 -14.17 -5.86
C TYR A 216 3.45 -13.11 -4.76
N VAL A 217 3.91 -11.90 -5.11
CA VAL A 217 4.07 -10.80 -4.13
C VAL A 217 2.75 -10.42 -3.48
N VAL A 218 1.68 -10.28 -4.27
CA VAL A 218 0.34 -9.93 -3.77
C VAL A 218 -0.22 -11.01 -2.85
N GLU A 219 -0.03 -12.29 -3.21
CA GLU A 219 -0.52 -13.42 -2.40
C GLU A 219 0.27 -13.62 -1.11
N GLU A 220 1.59 -13.63 -1.21
CA GLU A 220 2.43 -13.91 -0.04
C GLU A 220 2.41 -12.76 0.97
N ALA A 221 2.36 -11.51 0.51
CA ALA A 221 2.21 -10.37 1.41
C ALA A 221 0.95 -10.47 2.27
N LEU A 222 -0.13 -11.07 1.75
CA LEU A 222 -1.36 -11.27 2.50
C LEU A 222 -1.19 -12.18 3.73
N ASN A 223 -0.15 -13.03 3.75
CA ASN A 223 0.15 -13.87 4.91
C ASN A 223 0.65 -13.07 6.13
N THR A 224 0.94 -11.77 6.00
CA THR A 224 1.18 -10.88 7.14
C THR A 224 -0.09 -10.47 7.86
N ILE A 225 -1.27 -10.70 7.26
CA ILE A 225 -2.56 -10.27 7.79
C ILE A 225 -3.29 -11.45 8.44
N PRO A 226 -3.94 -11.26 9.61
CA PRO A 226 -4.72 -12.30 10.27
C PRO A 226 -5.89 -12.77 9.39
N GLU A 227 -5.99 -14.08 9.15
CA GLU A 227 -7.02 -14.68 8.29
C GLU A 227 -8.46 -14.40 8.72
N GLN A 228 -8.68 -14.08 10.00
CA GLN A 228 -10.00 -13.78 10.56
C GLN A 228 -10.44 -12.32 10.37
N SER A 229 -9.60 -11.46 9.77
CA SER A 229 -9.93 -10.06 9.50
C SER A 229 -10.73 -9.91 8.21
N ASP A 230 -11.57 -8.88 8.14
CA ASP A 230 -12.30 -8.53 6.92
C ASP A 230 -11.33 -8.02 5.84
N PHE A 231 -10.23 -7.38 6.25
CA PHE A 231 -9.16 -6.99 5.33
C PHE A 231 -8.58 -8.19 4.57
N TYR A 232 -8.21 -9.26 5.30
CA TYR A 232 -7.71 -10.50 4.68
C TYR A 232 -8.74 -11.10 3.71
N ALA A 233 -10.00 -11.18 4.15
CA ALA A 233 -11.07 -11.74 3.34
C ALA A 233 -11.30 -10.92 2.06
N CYS A 234 -11.22 -9.58 2.13
CA CYS A 234 -11.36 -8.70 0.99
C CYS A 234 -10.26 -8.94 -0.07
N ILE A 235 -9.00 -8.92 0.33
CA ILE A 235 -7.89 -9.13 -0.60
C ILE A 235 -7.88 -10.55 -1.16
N LYS A 236 -8.20 -11.54 -0.34
CA LYS A 236 -8.34 -12.94 -0.79
C LYS A 236 -9.42 -13.09 -1.85
N ASP A 237 -10.55 -12.40 -1.71
CA ASP A 237 -11.60 -12.38 -2.72
C ASP A 237 -11.09 -11.76 -4.04
N VAL A 238 -10.36 -10.64 -3.98
CA VAL A 238 -9.76 -10.01 -5.18
C VAL A 238 -8.86 -10.99 -5.91
N ILE A 239 -7.97 -11.69 -5.20
CA ILE A 239 -7.10 -12.72 -5.78
C ILE A 239 -7.93 -13.85 -6.41
N GLY A 240 -9.01 -14.28 -5.74
CA GLY A 240 -9.93 -15.27 -6.26
C GLY A 240 -10.65 -14.83 -7.53
N TRP A 241 -11.12 -13.59 -7.59
CA TRP A 241 -11.77 -13.03 -8.78
C TRP A 241 -10.77 -12.78 -9.91
N TYR A 242 -9.54 -12.34 -9.63
CA TYR A 242 -8.48 -12.26 -10.62
C TYR A 242 -8.26 -13.61 -11.32
N ARG A 243 -8.22 -14.72 -10.58
CA ARG A 243 -8.08 -16.07 -11.15
C ARG A 243 -9.32 -16.51 -11.95
N GLN A 244 -10.49 -16.03 -11.55
CA GLN A 244 -11.75 -16.32 -12.25
C GLN A 244 -11.89 -15.47 -13.52
N TYR A 245 -11.41 -14.23 -13.51
CA TYR A 245 -11.55 -13.25 -14.61
C TYR A 245 -10.18 -12.66 -15.01
N PRO A 246 -9.20 -13.46 -15.47
CA PRO A 246 -7.80 -13.07 -15.59
C PRO A 246 -7.53 -11.94 -16.60
N ASP A 247 -8.47 -11.62 -17.47
CA ASP A 247 -8.36 -10.58 -18.49
C ASP A 247 -9.44 -9.48 -18.34
N ASP A 248 -10.22 -9.52 -17.26
CA ASP A 248 -11.32 -8.57 -17.03
C ASP A 248 -11.26 -7.99 -15.61
N TRP A 249 -10.42 -6.95 -15.43
CA TRP A 249 -10.31 -6.24 -14.16
C TRP A 249 -11.61 -5.54 -13.75
N LYS A 250 -12.46 -5.14 -14.72
CA LYS A 250 -13.74 -4.47 -14.46
C LYS A 250 -14.75 -5.40 -13.81
N GLN A 251 -14.73 -6.68 -14.20
CA GLN A 251 -15.56 -7.68 -13.53
C GLN A 251 -15.09 -7.93 -12.10
N THR A 252 -13.78 -8.02 -11.86
CA THR A 252 -13.23 -8.13 -10.51
C THR A 252 -13.56 -6.90 -9.67
N TRP A 253 -13.42 -5.70 -10.21
CA TRP A 253 -13.84 -4.45 -9.57
C TRP A 253 -15.33 -4.50 -9.20
N PHE A 254 -16.19 -4.93 -10.13
CA PHE A 254 -17.64 -5.02 -9.91
C PHE A 254 -18.00 -5.98 -8.75
N GLU A 255 -17.38 -7.16 -8.69
CA GLU A 255 -17.57 -8.10 -7.59
C GLU A 255 -17.10 -7.51 -6.25
N CYS A 256 -15.95 -6.82 -6.28
CA CYS A 256 -15.40 -6.14 -5.11
C CYS A 256 -16.34 -5.05 -4.60
N GLN A 257 -16.81 -4.16 -5.49
CA GLN A 257 -17.78 -3.12 -5.16
C GLN A 257 -19.06 -3.71 -4.56
N LYS A 258 -19.60 -4.73 -5.19
CA LYS A 258 -20.85 -5.36 -4.75
C LYS A 258 -20.76 -5.96 -3.35
N LYS A 259 -19.61 -6.53 -2.99
CA LYS A 259 -19.44 -7.22 -1.71
C LYS A 259 -18.93 -6.30 -0.60
N TRP A 260 -17.94 -5.47 -0.89
CA TRP A 260 -17.14 -4.80 0.14
C TRP A 260 -17.47 -3.32 0.34
N THR A 261 -18.06 -2.61 -0.62
CA THR A 261 -18.43 -1.20 -0.44
C THR A 261 -19.74 -0.96 0.29
N SER A 262 -20.55 -2.01 0.52
CA SER A 262 -21.73 -1.91 1.38
C SER A 262 -21.38 -1.83 2.87
N GLU A 263 -20.17 -2.25 3.24
CA GLU A 263 -19.64 -2.22 4.60
C GLU A 263 -18.86 -0.93 4.84
N VAL A 264 -19.57 0.16 5.03
CA VAL A 264 -18.96 1.48 5.21
C VAL A 264 -18.60 1.69 6.68
N GLY A 265 -17.28 1.74 6.98
CA GLY A 265 -16.76 2.01 8.31
C GLY A 265 -16.47 3.48 8.57
N CYS A 266 -15.91 4.17 7.59
CA CYS A 266 -15.59 5.58 7.67
C CYS A 266 -16.87 6.45 7.81
N PRO A 267 -16.93 7.38 8.78
CA PRO A 267 -18.06 8.29 8.94
C PRO A 267 -18.38 9.11 7.69
N ASP A 268 -17.35 9.51 6.93
CA ASP A 268 -17.52 10.30 5.70
C ASP A 268 -18.12 9.50 4.55
N GLY A 269 -17.98 8.18 4.59
CA GLY A 269 -18.57 7.27 3.61
C GLY A 269 -19.99 6.83 3.91
N VAL A 270 -20.53 7.14 5.09
CA VAL A 270 -21.87 6.71 5.48
C VAL A 270 -22.93 7.41 4.63
N PHE A 271 -23.80 6.61 3.97
CA PHE A 271 -24.88 7.07 3.08
C PHE A 271 -24.44 7.80 1.80
N VAL A 272 -23.16 7.82 1.49
CA VAL A 272 -22.64 8.37 0.22
C VAL A 272 -21.71 7.36 -0.45
N PRO A 273 -21.50 7.42 -1.76
CA PRO A 273 -20.59 6.50 -2.44
C PRO A 273 -19.10 6.73 -2.10
N PHE A 274 -18.76 7.87 -1.50
CA PHE A 274 -17.41 8.16 -1.03
C PHE A 274 -16.97 7.15 0.04
N ASN A 275 -15.80 6.56 -0.13
CA ASN A 275 -15.27 5.58 0.80
C ASN A 275 -13.74 5.60 0.78
N ILE A 276 -13.13 5.99 1.91
CA ILE A 276 -11.69 5.97 2.14
C ILE A 276 -11.26 4.79 3.04
N ASP A 277 -12.12 3.78 3.19
CA ASP A 277 -11.82 2.55 3.91
C ASP A 277 -10.59 1.84 3.31
N ALA A 278 -9.68 1.42 4.17
CA ALA A 278 -8.43 0.79 3.77
C ALA A 278 -8.63 -0.50 2.98
N LYS A 279 -9.68 -1.30 3.27
CA LYS A 279 -9.95 -2.57 2.56
C LYS A 279 -10.20 -2.35 1.09
N ILE A 280 -11.15 -1.44 0.77
CA ILE A 280 -11.56 -1.23 -0.62
C ILE A 280 -10.44 -0.57 -1.43
N ASN A 281 -9.71 0.37 -0.85
CA ASN A 281 -8.60 1.03 -1.53
C ASN A 281 -7.40 0.09 -1.68
N SER A 282 -7.08 -0.76 -0.70
CA SER A 282 -6.10 -1.84 -0.87
C SER A 282 -6.50 -2.85 -1.95
N ALA A 283 -7.80 -3.15 -2.09
CA ALA A 283 -8.31 -3.97 -3.17
C ALA A 283 -8.03 -3.34 -4.55
N TYR A 284 -8.15 -2.02 -4.69
CA TYR A 284 -7.85 -1.31 -5.94
C TYR A 284 -6.36 -1.27 -6.25
N VAL A 285 -5.51 -1.17 -5.22
CA VAL A 285 -4.06 -1.38 -5.37
C VAL A 285 -3.78 -2.80 -5.89
N ALA A 286 -4.35 -3.83 -5.25
CA ALA A 286 -4.16 -5.22 -5.67
C ALA A 286 -4.68 -5.48 -7.10
N ILE A 287 -5.82 -4.92 -7.49
CA ILE A 287 -6.35 -4.98 -8.87
C ILE A 287 -5.34 -4.36 -9.84
N GLY A 288 -4.82 -3.16 -9.55
CA GLY A 288 -3.80 -2.51 -10.38
C GLY A 288 -2.54 -3.36 -10.55
N LEU A 289 -2.02 -3.93 -9.47
CA LEU A 289 -0.83 -4.77 -9.48
C LEU A 289 -1.03 -6.08 -10.29
N LEU A 290 -2.14 -6.77 -10.06
CA LEU A 290 -2.43 -8.06 -10.71
C LEU A 290 -2.71 -7.89 -12.20
N TYR A 291 -3.60 -6.98 -12.58
CA TYR A 291 -4.01 -6.79 -13.97
C TYR A 291 -3.07 -5.90 -14.78
N GLY A 292 -2.20 -5.15 -14.14
CA GLY A 292 -1.16 -4.38 -14.80
C GLY A 292 -0.09 -5.23 -15.45
N LYS A 293 0.04 -6.52 -15.08
CA LYS A 293 0.97 -7.50 -15.70
C LYS A 293 2.41 -6.96 -15.80
N LYS A 294 2.85 -6.21 -14.81
CA LYS A 294 4.15 -5.50 -14.74
C LYS A 294 4.36 -4.42 -15.82
N ASP A 295 3.35 -4.04 -16.55
CA ASP A 295 3.38 -2.83 -17.38
C ASP A 295 3.11 -1.61 -16.52
N PHE A 296 4.01 -0.64 -16.55
CA PHE A 296 3.96 0.53 -15.66
C PHE A 296 2.69 1.37 -15.90
N TYR A 297 2.35 1.64 -17.16
CA TYR A 297 1.14 2.40 -17.48
C TYR A 297 -0.12 1.66 -17.06
N GLN A 298 -0.25 0.39 -17.42
CA GLN A 298 -1.45 -0.37 -17.10
C GLN A 298 -1.66 -0.49 -15.58
N THR A 299 -0.57 -0.68 -14.81
CA THR A 299 -0.67 -0.78 -13.35
C THR A 299 -1.24 0.49 -12.74
N ILE A 300 -0.69 1.65 -13.07
CA ILE A 300 -1.16 2.93 -12.52
C ILE A 300 -2.54 3.31 -13.06
N ASP A 301 -2.82 3.08 -14.34
CA ASP A 301 -4.09 3.43 -14.98
C ASP A 301 -5.24 2.58 -14.45
N ILE A 302 -5.05 1.28 -14.30
CA ILE A 302 -6.08 0.38 -13.74
C ILE A 302 -6.35 0.73 -12.28
N SER A 303 -5.32 0.93 -11.45
CA SER A 303 -5.48 1.30 -10.05
C SER A 303 -6.24 2.63 -9.91
N ALA A 304 -5.84 3.68 -10.62
CA ALA A 304 -6.54 4.97 -10.63
C ALA A 304 -7.99 4.83 -11.12
N ARG A 305 -8.24 4.02 -12.17
CA ARG A 305 -9.58 3.84 -12.75
C ARG A 305 -10.55 3.09 -11.85
N CYS A 306 -10.07 2.41 -10.83
CA CYS A 306 -10.95 1.82 -9.82
C CYS A 306 -11.75 2.89 -9.05
N GLY A 307 -11.34 4.15 -9.07
CA GLY A 307 -12.05 5.26 -8.43
C GLY A 307 -11.66 5.46 -6.96
N GLN A 308 -12.48 6.16 -6.23
CA GLN A 308 -12.27 6.56 -4.84
C GLN A 308 -10.99 7.43 -4.71
N ASP A 309 -10.05 7.03 -3.89
CA ASP A 309 -8.77 7.68 -3.68
C ASP A 309 -7.77 7.30 -4.80
N SER A 310 -8.01 7.87 -5.96
CA SER A 310 -7.35 7.44 -7.21
C SER A 310 -5.87 7.77 -7.27
N ASP A 311 -5.42 8.84 -6.61
CA ASP A 311 -4.02 9.25 -6.58
C ASP A 311 -3.21 8.37 -5.61
N CYS A 312 -3.67 8.17 -4.39
CA CYS A 312 -2.99 7.33 -3.41
C CYS A 312 -2.98 5.85 -3.83
N ASN A 313 -4.09 5.34 -4.41
CA ASN A 313 -4.14 3.97 -4.92
C ASN A 313 -3.13 3.76 -6.07
N ALA A 314 -3.08 4.71 -7.01
CA ALA A 314 -2.10 4.67 -8.10
C ALA A 314 -0.67 4.89 -7.62
N ALA A 315 -0.45 5.73 -6.59
CA ALA A 315 0.84 5.96 -5.96
C ALA A 315 1.40 4.67 -5.36
N THR A 316 0.62 4.00 -4.52
CA THR A 316 1.00 2.74 -3.87
C THR A 316 1.28 1.64 -4.90
N ALA A 317 0.37 1.43 -5.88
CA ALA A 317 0.58 0.43 -6.92
C ALA A 317 1.83 0.71 -7.77
N ALA A 318 2.04 1.99 -8.15
CA ALA A 318 3.22 2.42 -8.88
C ALA A 318 4.51 2.21 -8.07
N GLY A 319 4.51 2.59 -6.79
CA GLY A 319 5.67 2.46 -5.91
C GLY A 319 6.11 1.02 -5.72
N ILE A 320 5.17 0.10 -5.49
CA ILE A 320 5.45 -1.34 -5.38
C ILE A 320 6.05 -1.88 -6.70
N LEU A 321 5.42 -1.57 -7.83
CA LEU A 321 5.95 -1.99 -9.14
C LEU A 321 7.30 -1.33 -9.43
N GLY A 322 7.47 -0.05 -9.11
CA GLY A 322 8.74 0.67 -9.26
C GLY A 322 9.87 0.07 -8.44
N THR A 323 9.57 -0.42 -7.24
CA THR A 323 10.52 -1.18 -6.40
C THR A 323 10.88 -2.51 -7.06
N MET A 324 9.92 -3.23 -7.60
CA MET A 324 10.17 -4.48 -8.32
C MET A 324 11.06 -4.26 -9.54
N LEU A 325 10.75 -3.28 -10.38
CA LEU A 325 11.45 -2.98 -11.62
C LEU A 325 12.83 -2.33 -11.39
N GLY A 326 12.95 -1.47 -10.37
CA GLY A 326 14.04 -0.51 -10.23
C GLY A 326 13.82 0.74 -11.09
N TYR A 327 14.36 1.88 -10.66
CA TYR A 327 14.23 3.18 -11.33
C TYR A 327 14.70 3.14 -12.78
N SER A 328 15.80 2.44 -13.06
CA SER A 328 16.37 2.32 -14.40
C SER A 328 15.40 1.70 -15.41
N ASN A 329 14.47 0.88 -14.99
CA ASN A 329 13.51 0.19 -15.84
C ASN A 329 12.12 0.88 -15.89
N ILE A 330 11.89 1.95 -15.16
CA ILE A 330 10.71 2.80 -15.36
C ILE A 330 10.83 3.48 -16.74
N PRO A 331 9.77 3.47 -17.58
CA PRO A 331 9.84 4.08 -18.90
C PRO A 331 10.16 5.57 -18.85
N GLU A 332 10.99 6.06 -19.78
CA GLU A 332 11.51 7.43 -19.78
C GLU A 332 10.41 8.50 -19.79
N LEU A 333 9.32 8.25 -20.50
CA LEU A 333 8.14 9.12 -20.53
C LEU A 333 7.65 9.54 -19.14
N TRP A 334 7.80 8.66 -18.15
CA TRP A 334 7.39 8.92 -16.77
C TRP A 334 8.47 9.61 -15.97
N LYS A 335 9.73 9.15 -16.09
CA LYS A 335 10.88 9.68 -15.35
C LYS A 335 11.20 11.14 -15.70
N GLU A 336 11.04 11.52 -16.95
CA GLU A 336 11.35 12.89 -17.40
C GLU A 336 10.54 13.97 -16.64
N SER A 337 9.37 13.60 -16.06
CA SER A 337 8.55 14.48 -15.24
C SER A 337 9.17 14.81 -13.87
N LEU A 338 10.13 13.99 -13.41
CA LEU A 338 10.78 14.14 -12.11
C LEU A 338 12.04 15.03 -12.18
N TYR A 339 12.70 15.11 -13.35
CA TYR A 339 14.03 15.72 -13.47
C TYR A 339 14.12 17.17 -12.99
N GLU A 340 13.03 17.92 -13.08
CA GLU A 340 13.00 19.30 -12.61
C GLU A 340 12.66 19.43 -11.11
N VAL A 341 12.22 18.34 -10.46
CA VAL A 341 11.73 18.37 -9.07
C VAL A 341 12.54 17.53 -8.10
N GLU A 342 13.40 16.60 -8.56
CA GLU A 342 14.11 15.67 -7.68
C GLU A 342 14.96 16.36 -6.59
N ASP A 343 15.42 17.61 -6.83
CA ASP A 343 16.18 18.41 -5.86
C ASP A 343 15.32 19.43 -5.10
N ILE A 344 14.04 19.56 -5.46
CA ILE A 344 13.11 20.49 -4.77
C ILE A 344 12.52 19.76 -3.56
N PRO A 345 12.62 20.33 -2.35
CA PRO A 345 11.94 19.75 -1.18
C PRO A 345 10.44 19.66 -1.39
N PHE A 346 9.84 18.58 -0.89
CA PHE A 346 8.38 18.52 -0.77
C PHE A 346 7.89 19.65 0.13
N ALA A 347 6.72 20.18 -0.19
CA ALA A 347 6.09 21.18 0.66
C ALA A 347 6.02 20.70 2.12
N TYR A 348 6.15 21.62 3.04
CA TYR A 348 6.13 21.35 4.48
C TYR A 348 7.32 20.53 5.03
N THR A 349 8.33 20.22 4.21
CA THR A 349 9.53 19.46 4.60
C THR A 349 10.80 20.13 4.07
N GLU A 350 11.97 19.68 4.57
CA GLU A 350 13.29 20.06 4.03
C GLU A 350 13.88 18.94 3.15
N VAL A 351 13.07 17.94 2.79
CA VAL A 351 13.52 16.72 2.11
C VAL A 351 13.01 16.72 0.68
N SER A 352 13.93 16.62 -0.26
CA SER A 352 13.66 16.38 -1.69
C SER A 352 13.62 14.89 -2.00
N LEU A 353 13.16 14.51 -3.20
CA LEU A 353 13.21 13.13 -3.67
C LEU A 353 14.64 12.55 -3.60
N ASN A 354 15.65 13.30 -4.10
CA ASN A 354 17.03 12.82 -4.03
C ASN A 354 17.48 12.58 -2.59
N LYS A 355 17.10 13.47 -1.66
CA LYS A 355 17.41 13.26 -0.24
C LYS A 355 16.67 12.07 0.35
N LEU A 356 15.41 11.86 -0.03
CA LEU A 356 14.59 10.74 0.42
C LEU A 356 15.17 9.40 -0.06
N TYR A 357 15.66 9.32 -1.31
CA TYR A 357 16.36 8.15 -1.82
C TYR A 357 17.60 7.79 -0.99
N GLU A 358 18.42 8.80 -0.64
CA GLU A 358 19.62 8.61 0.19
C GLU A 358 19.28 8.10 1.60
N LEU A 359 18.29 8.72 2.25
CA LEU A 359 17.88 8.37 3.61
C LEU A 359 17.30 6.95 3.66
N SER A 360 16.41 6.62 2.73
CA SER A 360 15.79 5.30 2.67
C SER A 360 16.81 4.21 2.36
N LEU A 361 17.75 4.44 1.44
CA LEU A 361 18.84 3.50 1.19
C LEU A 361 19.71 3.29 2.43
N LYS A 362 20.07 4.36 3.14
CA LYS A 362 20.84 4.28 4.39
C LYS A 362 20.10 3.40 5.41
N GLN A 363 18.81 3.65 5.61
CA GLN A 363 17.98 2.90 6.55
C GLN A 363 17.83 1.43 6.13
N ALA A 364 17.59 1.16 4.84
CA ALA A 364 17.56 -0.22 4.33
C ALA A 364 18.85 -0.99 4.60
N LEU A 365 20.01 -0.38 4.38
CA LEU A 365 21.29 -1.01 4.67
C LEU A 365 21.47 -1.30 6.18
N GLN A 366 21.03 -0.38 7.04
CA GLN A 366 21.07 -0.58 8.50
C GLN A 366 20.15 -1.71 8.96
N VAL A 367 18.92 -1.76 8.44
CA VAL A 367 17.96 -2.84 8.75
C VAL A 367 18.50 -4.19 8.27
N ILE A 368 19.06 -4.26 7.04
CA ILE A 368 19.65 -5.50 6.53
C ILE A 368 20.74 -6.02 7.47
N GLU A 369 21.64 -5.16 7.97
CA GLU A 369 22.68 -5.57 8.91
C GLU A 369 22.11 -5.97 10.28
N GLN A 370 21.11 -5.25 10.79
CA GLN A 370 20.43 -5.56 12.06
C GLN A 370 19.74 -6.92 12.02
N GLU A 371 19.12 -7.28 10.89
CA GLU A 371 18.44 -8.56 10.66
C GLU A 371 19.38 -9.71 10.25
N GLY A 372 20.68 -9.54 10.43
CA GLY A 372 21.68 -10.57 10.21
C GLY A 372 22.11 -10.78 8.77
N GLY A 373 21.74 -9.87 7.87
CA GLY A 373 22.33 -9.76 6.55
C GLY A 373 23.74 -9.17 6.59
N SER A 374 24.31 -8.85 5.44
CA SER A 374 25.63 -8.22 5.41
C SER A 374 25.78 -7.21 4.26
N VAL A 375 26.58 -6.18 4.51
CA VAL A 375 26.97 -5.17 3.53
C VAL A 375 28.50 -5.14 3.43
N GLN A 376 29.05 -5.64 2.32
CA GLN A 376 30.49 -5.73 2.10
C GLN A 376 30.88 -5.05 0.79
N GLY A 377 31.31 -3.80 0.87
CA GLY A 377 31.59 -2.97 -0.30
C GLY A 377 30.32 -2.78 -1.15
N GLU A 378 30.34 -3.30 -2.37
CA GLU A 378 29.19 -3.24 -3.29
C GLU A 378 28.21 -4.42 -3.13
N GLN A 379 28.55 -5.44 -2.38
CA GLN A 379 27.70 -6.61 -2.19
C GLN A 379 26.83 -6.46 -0.97
N VAL A 380 25.53 -6.72 -1.15
CA VAL A 380 24.52 -6.76 -0.11
C VAL A 380 23.90 -8.16 -0.09
N VAL A 381 23.86 -8.79 1.06
CA VAL A 381 23.19 -10.07 1.30
C VAL A 381 22.04 -9.83 2.27
N ILE A 382 20.84 -10.14 1.81
CA ILE A 382 19.60 -9.98 2.56
C ILE A 382 19.18 -11.35 3.10
N LYS A 383 18.92 -11.46 4.39
CA LYS A 383 18.23 -12.60 5.00
C LYS A 383 16.75 -12.40 4.79
N THR A 384 16.15 -13.20 3.92
CA THR A 384 14.72 -13.07 3.61
C THR A 384 13.87 -13.71 4.71
N GLN A 385 12.67 -13.19 4.87
CA GLN A 385 11.71 -13.68 5.85
C GLN A 385 10.48 -14.27 5.16
N GLN A 386 9.93 -15.33 5.73
CA GLN A 386 8.60 -15.81 5.39
C GLN A 386 7.56 -14.92 6.09
N PRO A 387 6.53 -14.42 5.39
CA PRO A 387 5.49 -13.61 6.02
C PRO A 387 4.80 -14.36 7.16
N VAL A 388 4.61 -13.69 8.28
CA VAL A 388 3.88 -14.18 9.45
C VAL A 388 2.82 -13.18 9.82
N ALA A 389 1.59 -13.68 10.04
CA ALA A 389 0.46 -12.84 10.39
C ALA A 389 0.73 -12.05 11.69
N VAL A 390 0.46 -10.75 11.64
CA VAL A 390 0.49 -9.90 12.82
C VAL A 390 -0.63 -10.27 13.79
N LYS A 391 -0.61 -9.69 15.00
CA LYS A 391 -1.64 -9.91 15.99
C LYS A 391 -3.00 -9.46 15.45
N TYR A 392 -4.00 -10.32 15.64
CA TYR A 392 -5.38 -9.94 15.36
C TYR A 392 -5.85 -8.81 16.29
N GLU A 393 -6.35 -7.77 15.69
CA GLU A 393 -6.99 -6.66 16.36
C GLU A 393 -8.48 -6.61 16.03
N LYS A 394 -9.24 -6.29 17.05
CA LYS A 394 -10.67 -6.16 16.94
C LYS A 394 -11.01 -4.87 16.18
N ALA A 395 -11.35 -4.98 14.90
CA ALA A 395 -11.80 -3.83 14.11
C ALA A 395 -13.17 -3.32 14.59
N PHE A 396 -13.44 -2.06 14.37
CA PHE A 396 -14.76 -1.47 14.61
C PHE A 396 -15.73 -1.91 13.51
N GLU A 397 -15.27 -1.88 12.28
CA GLU A 397 -16.06 -2.24 11.10
C GLU A 397 -16.20 -3.75 10.96
N GLY A 398 -17.31 -4.20 10.41
CA GLY A 398 -17.57 -5.60 10.08
C GLY A 398 -17.72 -6.53 11.28
N HIS A 399 -16.78 -6.48 12.21
CA HIS A 399 -16.75 -7.35 13.40
C HIS A 399 -17.69 -6.92 14.54
N TYR A 400 -18.16 -5.67 14.53
CA TYR A 400 -18.98 -5.09 15.61
C TYR A 400 -20.21 -4.36 15.08
N PRO A 401 -21.11 -5.05 14.38
CA PRO A 401 -22.30 -4.40 13.80
C PRO A 401 -23.21 -3.76 14.86
N ALA A 402 -23.19 -4.27 16.09
CA ALA A 402 -24.00 -3.71 17.18
C ALA A 402 -23.45 -2.35 17.66
N GLU A 403 -22.15 -2.27 17.86
CA GLU A 403 -21.45 -1.05 18.25
C GLU A 403 -21.52 0.01 17.13
N LYS A 404 -21.24 -0.38 15.90
CA LYS A 404 -21.37 0.47 14.70
C LYS A 404 -22.80 1.00 14.54
N LYS A 405 -23.80 0.13 14.71
CA LYS A 405 -25.20 0.53 14.68
C LYS A 405 -25.55 1.54 15.78
N ALA A 406 -25.01 1.35 16.99
CA ALA A 406 -25.21 2.28 18.09
C ALA A 406 -24.61 3.67 17.81
N VAL A 407 -23.39 3.73 17.26
CA VAL A 407 -22.75 5.00 16.85
C VAL A 407 -23.56 5.68 15.75
N ASN A 408 -23.98 4.94 14.71
CA ASN A 408 -24.79 5.51 13.64
C ASN A 408 -26.14 6.06 14.13
N LEU A 409 -26.78 5.39 15.10
CA LEU A 409 -28.01 5.89 15.70
C LEU A 409 -27.76 7.20 16.47
N LEU A 410 -26.67 7.28 17.23
CA LEU A 410 -26.28 8.51 17.95
C LEU A 410 -25.98 9.67 16.99
N LEU A 411 -25.35 9.39 15.86
CA LEU A 411 -25.08 10.40 14.82
C LEU A 411 -26.38 10.84 14.13
N GLN A 412 -27.31 9.93 13.87
CA GLN A 412 -28.63 10.25 13.30
C GLN A 412 -29.43 11.13 14.28
N ASP A 413 -29.51 10.75 15.53
CA ASP A 413 -30.20 11.55 16.57
C ASP A 413 -29.58 12.93 16.70
N ALA A 414 -28.26 13.06 16.67
CA ALA A 414 -27.56 14.34 16.71
C ALA A 414 -27.86 15.20 15.47
N THR A 415 -28.00 14.58 14.30
CA THR A 415 -28.30 15.27 13.04
C THR A 415 -29.76 15.75 13.02
N GLU A 416 -30.70 14.92 13.48
CA GLU A 416 -32.12 15.31 13.61
C GLU A 416 -32.26 16.48 14.60
N PHE A 417 -31.53 16.43 15.71
CA PHE A 417 -31.55 17.52 16.73
C PHE A 417 -30.96 18.84 16.19
N MET A 418 -30.03 18.80 15.26
CA MET A 418 -29.45 20.00 14.65
C MET A 418 -30.36 20.64 13.57
N PHE A 419 -31.27 19.88 12.95
CA PHE A 419 -32.16 20.39 11.92
C PHE A 419 -33.56 20.76 12.42
N ASP A 420 -34.04 20.21 13.55
CA ASP A 420 -35.30 20.57 14.17
C ASP A 420 -35.27 21.87 15.02
N GLY A 421 -34.13 22.54 15.04
CA GLY A 421 -33.88 23.78 15.79
C GLY A 421 -34.07 25.08 15.01
N ASN A 422 -34.79 25.06 13.84
CA ASN A 422 -35.15 26.27 13.07
C ASN A 422 -36.65 26.56 13.08
#